data_8ea671f7847150be52d472e92cf22f74
#
_entry.id   8ea671f7847150be52d472e92cf22f74
#
_cell.length_a   1.000
_cell.length_b   1.000
_cell.length_c   1.000
_cell.angle_alpha   90.00
_cell.angle_beta   90.00
_cell.angle_gamma   90.00
#
_symmetry.space_group_name_H-M   'P 1'
#
loop_
_entity.id
_entity.type
_entity.pdbx_description
1 polymer ?
#
loop_
_entity_poly.entity_id
_entity_poly.type
_entity_poly.pdbx_seq_one_letter_code
_entity_poly.pdbx_strand_id
1 'polypeptide(L)'
;MTAVFPKGTPGMYVSSLVMSPLYQAKKTFFHGTGHGVGHILAVHEGPQSFTNVPRGGGIVELAPGMVTSMEPGLYVAGKHGIRIESITICVEKETNEYGTWYALEALTWVPIDTRPVNVDMLTEEELQWLNDYNAICYEKLAPHLEDEDLRYLSARCKPLERETRE
;
A
#
# COMPACT_ATOMS: atom_id res chain seq x y z
N MET A 1 2.71 -1.17 3.58
CA MET A 1 3.82 -0.67 2.72
C MET A 1 4.83 0.04 3.61
N THR A 2 6.12 -0.24 3.43
CA THR A 2 7.20 0.27 4.30
C THR A 2 8.14 1.21 3.54
N ALA A 3 7.61 1.99 2.57
CA ALA A 3 8.43 2.95 1.85
C ALA A 3 8.89 4.04 2.82
N VAL A 4 10.20 4.17 2.99
CA VAL A 4 10.87 5.25 3.71
C VAL A 4 11.62 6.09 2.68
N PHE A 5 11.53 7.40 2.78
CA PHE A 5 12.12 8.32 1.82
C PHE A 5 12.52 9.64 2.48
N PRO A 6 13.52 10.35 1.95
CA PRO A 6 13.96 11.61 2.54
C PRO A 6 12.92 12.72 2.34
N LYS A 7 12.88 13.69 3.26
CA LYS A 7 12.16 14.95 3.09
C LYS A 7 12.52 15.61 1.76
N GLY A 8 11.53 16.18 1.08
CA GLY A 8 11.69 16.75 -0.26
C GLY A 8 11.45 15.76 -1.41
N THR A 9 11.08 14.51 -1.09
CA THR A 9 10.75 13.51 -2.10
C THR A 9 9.40 13.81 -2.75
N PRO A 10 9.34 14.01 -4.08
CA PRO A 10 8.07 14.19 -4.78
C PRO A 10 7.36 12.85 -5.01
N GLY A 11 6.03 12.92 -5.17
CA GLY A 11 5.19 11.74 -5.32
C GLY A 11 5.58 10.82 -6.49
N MET A 12 6.18 11.36 -7.56
CA MET A 12 6.63 10.58 -8.71
C MET A 12 7.74 9.57 -8.35
N TYR A 13 8.59 9.88 -7.37
CA TYR A 13 9.65 8.94 -6.95
C TYR A 13 9.06 7.77 -6.16
N VAL A 14 8.08 8.04 -5.29
CA VAL A 14 7.34 6.98 -4.60
C VAL A 14 6.60 6.08 -5.61
N SER A 15 5.96 6.69 -6.62
CA SER A 15 5.33 5.93 -7.71
C SER A 15 6.32 5.01 -8.41
N SER A 16 7.52 5.50 -8.70
CA SER A 16 8.57 4.72 -9.37
C SER A 16 9.04 3.52 -8.54
N LEU A 17 9.14 3.68 -7.22
CA LEU A 17 9.48 2.58 -6.31
C LEU A 17 8.39 1.49 -6.35
N VAL A 18 7.12 1.87 -6.33
CA VAL A 18 5.98 0.94 -6.40
C VAL A 18 5.92 0.21 -7.75
N MET A 19 6.26 0.91 -8.84
CA MET A 19 6.27 0.33 -10.20
C MET A 19 7.45 -0.62 -10.43
N SER A 20 8.53 -0.50 -9.68
CA SER A 20 9.77 -1.24 -9.91
C SER A 20 9.59 -2.76 -10.03
N PRO A 21 8.88 -3.46 -9.12
CA PRO A 21 8.66 -4.91 -9.25
C PRO A 21 7.90 -5.30 -10.53
N LEU A 22 6.92 -4.48 -10.95
CA LEU A 22 6.19 -4.71 -12.18
C LEU A 22 7.09 -4.54 -13.41
N TYR A 23 7.93 -3.51 -13.42
CA TYR A 23 8.89 -3.28 -14.53
C TYR A 23 9.90 -4.43 -14.63
N GLN A 24 10.40 -4.95 -13.50
CA GLN A 24 11.27 -6.13 -13.49
C GLN A 24 10.57 -7.35 -14.11
N ALA A 25 9.26 -7.50 -13.85
CA ALA A 25 8.42 -8.53 -14.45
C ALA A 25 7.96 -8.19 -15.88
N LYS A 26 8.42 -7.07 -16.48
CA LYS A 26 8.00 -6.55 -17.80
C LYS A 26 6.48 -6.32 -17.91
N LYS A 27 5.89 -5.86 -16.82
CA LYS A 27 4.47 -5.53 -16.69
C LYS A 27 4.30 -4.09 -16.26
N THR A 28 3.10 -3.54 -16.48
CA THR A 28 2.74 -2.19 -16.05
C THR A 28 1.23 -2.03 -15.97
N PHE A 29 0.79 -0.92 -15.39
CA PHE A 29 -0.58 -0.41 -15.46
C PHE A 29 -0.58 1.04 -15.95
N PHE A 30 -1.73 1.54 -16.41
CA PHE A 30 -1.83 2.81 -17.16
C PHE A 30 -2.65 3.88 -16.41
N HIS A 31 -2.84 3.74 -15.11
CA HIS A 31 -3.42 4.76 -14.25
C HIS A 31 -2.39 5.31 -13.25
N GLY A 32 -2.74 6.32 -12.47
CA GLY A 32 -1.91 6.80 -11.37
C GLY A 32 -1.71 5.71 -10.32
N THR A 33 -0.56 5.70 -9.68
CA THR A 33 -0.29 4.79 -8.55
C THR A 33 -1.06 5.20 -7.31
N GLY A 34 -1.49 6.46 -7.24
CA GLY A 34 -2.30 7.01 -6.16
C GLY A 34 -2.51 8.51 -6.30
N HIS A 35 -3.41 9.04 -5.50
CA HIS A 35 -3.84 10.43 -5.53
C HIS A 35 -4.11 10.95 -4.11
N GLY A 36 -4.06 12.26 -3.92
CA GLY A 36 -4.51 12.88 -2.68
C GLY A 36 -5.99 12.61 -2.44
N VAL A 37 -6.35 12.53 -1.16
CA VAL A 37 -7.72 12.29 -0.70
C VAL A 37 -8.18 13.50 0.11
N GLY A 38 -9.31 14.07 -0.29
CA GLY A 38 -9.88 15.25 0.35
C GLY A 38 -10.57 14.93 1.69
N HIS A 39 -10.63 15.94 2.54
CA HIS A 39 -11.26 15.84 3.85
C HIS A 39 -12.79 15.65 3.77
N ILE A 40 -13.44 16.27 2.78
CA ILE A 40 -14.91 16.23 2.63
C ILE A 40 -15.27 15.88 1.18
N LEU A 41 -15.82 14.68 0.97
CA LEU A 41 -16.41 14.19 -0.29
C LEU A 41 -15.50 14.16 -1.53
N ALA A 42 -14.35 14.83 -1.55
CA ALA A 42 -13.44 14.83 -2.68
C ALA A 42 -12.51 13.61 -2.62
N VAL A 43 -12.91 12.52 -3.26
CA VAL A 43 -12.09 11.29 -3.34
C VAL A 43 -10.75 11.58 -4.00
N HIS A 44 -10.74 12.37 -5.08
CA HIS A 44 -9.53 12.84 -5.77
C HIS A 44 -9.29 14.31 -5.44
N GLU A 45 -8.42 14.59 -4.51
CA GLU A 45 -8.05 15.95 -4.14
C GLU A 45 -6.51 16.07 -4.00
N GLY A 46 -5.93 17.04 -4.74
CA GLY A 46 -4.52 17.37 -4.65
C GLY A 46 -4.15 18.07 -3.32
N PRO A 47 -2.90 18.59 -3.23
CA PRO A 47 -2.01 18.86 -4.37
C PRO A 47 -1.16 17.67 -4.84
N GLN A 48 -0.89 16.66 -3.98
CA GLN A 48 0.01 15.54 -4.28
C GLN A 48 -0.68 14.40 -5.03
N SER A 49 0.12 13.64 -5.77
CA SER A 49 -0.28 12.33 -6.32
C SER A 49 0.93 11.42 -6.52
N PHE A 50 0.70 10.11 -6.49
CA PHE A 50 1.69 9.12 -6.90
C PHE A 50 1.47 8.79 -8.38
N THR A 51 2.27 9.41 -9.25
CA THR A 51 2.19 9.23 -10.69
C THR A 51 3.58 9.37 -11.31
N ASN A 52 3.84 8.67 -12.41
CA ASN A 52 5.11 8.78 -13.14
C ASN A 52 5.17 10.00 -14.08
N VAL A 53 4.13 10.83 -14.07
CA VAL A 53 4.09 12.04 -14.90
C VAL A 53 4.80 13.17 -14.16
N PRO A 54 5.88 13.78 -14.73
CA PRO A 54 6.65 14.82 -14.09
C PRO A 54 5.96 16.19 -14.18
N ARG A 55 4.70 16.26 -13.80
CA ARG A 55 3.87 17.48 -13.75
C ARG A 55 2.75 17.33 -12.73
N GLY A 56 2.08 18.45 -12.40
CA GLY A 56 0.96 18.46 -11.45
C GLY A 56 1.32 17.80 -10.13
N GLY A 57 0.47 16.97 -9.60
CA GLY A 57 0.65 16.32 -8.29
C GLY A 57 1.88 15.40 -8.17
N GLY A 58 2.41 14.90 -9.31
CA GLY A 58 3.59 14.04 -9.31
C GLY A 58 4.89 14.73 -8.86
N ILE A 59 5.00 16.04 -9.06
CA ILE A 59 6.17 16.86 -8.65
C ILE A 59 6.00 17.51 -7.29
N VAL A 60 4.86 17.34 -6.64
CA VAL A 60 4.63 17.86 -5.29
C VAL A 60 5.42 17.03 -4.28
N GLU A 61 6.23 17.72 -3.49
CA GLU A 61 6.94 17.11 -2.38
C GLU A 61 5.98 16.63 -1.31
N LEU A 62 6.20 15.43 -0.83
CA LEU A 62 5.38 14.86 0.24
C LEU A 62 5.73 15.50 1.58
N ALA A 63 4.71 15.72 2.38
CA ALA A 63 4.83 16.30 3.72
C ALA A 63 3.98 15.53 4.73
N PRO A 64 4.39 15.51 6.01
CA PRO A 64 3.60 14.90 7.08
C PRO A 64 2.17 15.45 7.11
N GLY A 65 1.20 14.54 7.30
CA GLY A 65 -0.23 14.84 7.27
C GLY A 65 -0.88 14.72 5.89
N MET A 66 -0.13 14.61 4.80
CA MET A 66 -0.69 14.34 3.48
C MET A 66 -1.28 12.94 3.40
N VAL A 67 -2.56 12.85 3.04
CA VAL A 67 -3.30 11.60 2.88
C VAL A 67 -3.37 11.25 1.39
N THR A 68 -2.90 10.07 1.02
CA THR A 68 -2.75 9.68 -0.38
C THR A 68 -3.12 8.19 -0.55
N SER A 69 -3.91 7.86 -1.57
CA SER A 69 -4.16 6.47 -1.94
C SER A 69 -2.88 5.81 -2.47
N MET A 70 -2.78 4.50 -2.28
CA MET A 70 -1.73 3.66 -2.85
C MET A 70 -2.41 2.46 -3.48
N GLU A 71 -2.48 2.44 -4.81
CA GLU A 71 -3.41 1.59 -5.57
C GLU A 71 -2.79 0.94 -6.81
N PRO A 72 -1.58 0.34 -6.71
CA PRO A 72 -1.00 -0.36 -7.83
C PRO A 72 -1.89 -1.49 -8.30
N GLY A 73 -1.83 -1.80 -9.60
CA GLY A 73 -2.66 -2.85 -10.16
C GLY A 73 -1.96 -3.62 -11.28
N LEU A 74 -2.55 -4.75 -11.64
CA LEU A 74 -2.17 -5.56 -12.79
C LEU A 74 -3.44 -5.99 -13.51
N TYR A 75 -3.52 -5.68 -14.81
CA TYR A 75 -4.71 -5.97 -15.61
C TYR A 75 -4.32 -6.72 -16.87
N VAL A 76 -4.91 -7.89 -17.05
CA VAL A 76 -4.68 -8.75 -18.22
C VAL A 76 -5.99 -8.83 -19.02
N ALA A 77 -6.03 -8.15 -20.18
CA ALA A 77 -7.21 -8.04 -21.00
C ALA A 77 -7.82 -9.41 -21.32
N GLY A 78 -9.13 -9.55 -21.13
CA GLY A 78 -9.87 -10.78 -21.35
C GLY A 78 -9.62 -11.90 -20.33
N LYS A 79 -8.85 -11.63 -19.26
CA LYS A 79 -8.53 -12.64 -18.22
C LYS A 79 -8.90 -12.16 -16.81
N HIS A 80 -8.15 -11.22 -16.25
CA HIS A 80 -8.37 -10.74 -14.87
C HIS A 80 -7.74 -9.37 -14.64
N GLY A 81 -8.15 -8.73 -13.55
CA GLY A 81 -7.50 -7.55 -12.98
C GLY A 81 -7.36 -7.71 -11.49
N ILE A 82 -6.27 -7.20 -10.93
CA ILE A 82 -5.99 -7.17 -9.51
C ILE A 82 -5.53 -5.77 -9.16
N ARG A 83 -6.15 -5.17 -8.13
CA ARG A 83 -5.69 -3.95 -7.47
C ARG A 83 -5.70 -4.20 -5.97
N ILE A 84 -4.63 -3.84 -5.30
CA ILE A 84 -4.58 -3.77 -3.84
C ILE A 84 -4.41 -2.30 -3.51
N GLU A 85 -5.39 -1.75 -2.82
CA GLU A 85 -5.46 -0.32 -2.51
C GLU A 85 -5.53 -0.09 -1.01
N SER A 86 -4.80 0.90 -0.53
CA SER A 86 -4.87 1.41 0.83
C SER A 86 -4.73 2.92 0.81
N ILE A 87 -5.45 3.59 1.69
CA ILE A 87 -5.19 4.98 2.00
C ILE A 87 -4.01 5.05 2.97
N THR A 88 -3.07 5.94 2.68
CA THR A 88 -1.88 6.13 3.51
C THR A 88 -1.77 7.59 3.97
N ILE A 89 -1.12 7.78 5.12
CA ILE A 89 -0.72 9.10 5.60
C ILE A 89 0.81 9.20 5.63
N CYS A 90 1.34 10.32 5.16
CA CYS A 90 2.75 10.62 5.29
C CYS A 90 3.06 11.04 6.74
N VAL A 91 4.07 10.44 7.33
CA VAL A 91 4.54 10.74 8.70
C VAL A 91 6.04 10.99 8.72
N GLU A 92 6.51 11.78 9.67
CA GLU A 92 7.93 11.86 9.98
C GLU A 92 8.36 10.60 10.73
N LYS A 93 9.40 9.93 10.24
CA LYS A 93 9.88 8.65 10.79
C LYS A 93 11.06 8.87 11.73
N GLU A 94 12.08 9.57 11.26
CA GLU A 94 13.29 9.87 12.03
C GLU A 94 14.08 11.04 11.41
N THR A 95 15.00 11.57 12.17
CA THR A 95 16.04 12.49 11.69
C THR A 95 17.41 11.95 12.09
N ASN A 96 18.34 11.91 11.14
CA ASN A 96 19.73 11.46 11.35
C ASN A 96 20.72 12.36 10.61
N GLU A 97 22.00 11.96 10.49
CA GLU A 97 23.04 12.75 9.83
C GLU A 97 22.80 12.97 8.33
N TYR A 98 21.93 12.20 7.70
CA TYR A 98 21.54 12.35 6.29
C TYR A 98 20.28 13.20 6.10
N GLY A 99 19.63 13.64 7.19
CA GLY A 99 18.45 14.49 7.17
C GLY A 99 17.21 13.86 7.79
N THR A 100 16.06 14.45 7.48
CA THR A 100 14.74 13.99 7.96
C THR A 100 14.14 12.99 6.98
N TRP A 101 13.63 11.90 7.50
CA TRP A 101 13.03 10.79 6.76
C TRP A 101 11.54 10.68 7.04
N TYR A 102 10.77 10.45 6.00
CA TYR A 102 9.34 10.24 6.04
C TYR A 102 8.99 8.80 5.70
N ALA A 103 7.80 8.38 6.11
CA ALA A 103 7.22 7.07 5.78
C ALA A 103 5.74 7.21 5.44
N LEU A 104 5.17 6.19 4.82
CA LEU A 104 3.74 6.06 4.60
C LEU A 104 3.18 5.03 5.58
N GLU A 105 2.19 5.44 6.37
CA GLU A 105 1.45 4.56 7.26
C GLU A 105 0.04 4.31 6.73
N ALA A 106 -0.46 3.08 6.84
CA ALA A 106 -1.79 2.73 6.38
C ALA A 106 -2.88 3.36 7.27
N LEU A 107 -3.93 3.88 6.64
CA LEU A 107 -5.16 4.34 7.30
C LEU A 107 -6.34 3.40 7.04
N THR A 108 -6.31 2.63 5.95
CA THR A 108 -7.33 1.64 5.63
C THR A 108 -6.99 0.33 6.32
N TRP A 109 -7.87 -0.13 7.19
CA TRP A 109 -7.72 -1.39 7.92
C TRP A 109 -8.73 -2.42 7.43
N VAL A 110 -8.52 -2.92 6.22
CA VAL A 110 -9.30 -4.02 5.62
C VAL A 110 -8.32 -5.15 5.30
N PRO A 111 -8.55 -6.39 5.75
CA PRO A 111 -7.65 -7.49 5.46
C PRO A 111 -7.46 -7.69 3.95
N ILE A 112 -6.22 -7.82 3.53
CA ILE A 112 -5.90 -8.19 2.15
C ILE A 112 -6.32 -9.65 1.94
N ASP A 113 -7.10 -9.91 0.90
CA ASP A 113 -7.51 -11.27 0.56
C ASP A 113 -6.31 -12.10 0.11
N THR A 114 -5.95 -13.08 0.93
CA THR A 114 -4.77 -13.91 0.70
C THR A 114 -5.02 -15.14 -0.15
N ARG A 115 -6.28 -15.45 -0.50
CA ARG A 115 -6.62 -16.65 -1.30
C ARG A 115 -5.94 -16.70 -2.67
N PRO A 116 -5.77 -15.59 -3.41
CA PRO A 116 -5.08 -15.60 -4.70
C PRO A 116 -3.56 -15.43 -4.58
N VAL A 117 -3.00 -15.33 -3.38
CA VAL A 117 -1.57 -15.09 -3.18
C VAL A 117 -0.76 -16.38 -3.42
N ASN A 118 0.23 -16.28 -4.31
CA ASN A 118 1.23 -17.32 -4.45
C ASN A 118 2.40 -17.03 -3.47
N VAL A 119 2.40 -17.75 -2.35
CA VAL A 119 3.34 -17.53 -1.24
C VAL A 119 4.79 -17.79 -1.66
N ASP A 120 5.04 -18.72 -2.59
CA ASP A 120 6.39 -19.03 -3.10
C ASP A 120 7.01 -17.86 -3.89
N MET A 121 6.19 -16.89 -4.34
CA MET A 121 6.67 -15.70 -5.05
C MET A 121 7.00 -14.52 -4.12
N LEU A 122 6.62 -14.59 -2.85
CA LEU A 122 6.93 -13.55 -1.87
C LEU A 122 8.33 -13.74 -1.30
N THR A 123 9.02 -12.66 -1.01
CA THR A 123 10.19 -12.70 -0.12
C THR A 123 9.74 -12.94 1.33
N GLU A 124 10.66 -13.28 2.23
CA GLU A 124 10.33 -13.42 3.66
C GLU A 124 9.80 -12.10 4.24
N GLU A 125 10.38 -10.97 3.85
CA GLU A 125 9.97 -9.64 4.30
C GLU A 125 8.56 -9.30 3.82
N GLU A 126 8.22 -9.63 2.56
CA GLU A 126 6.88 -9.40 2.01
C GLU A 126 5.84 -10.30 2.67
N LEU A 127 6.17 -11.57 2.92
CA LEU A 127 5.29 -12.50 3.63
C LEU A 127 5.03 -12.03 5.06
N GLN A 128 6.09 -11.65 5.79
CA GLN A 128 5.98 -11.13 7.14
C GLN A 128 5.14 -9.86 7.17
N TRP A 129 5.42 -8.91 6.26
CA TRP A 129 4.65 -7.68 6.16
C TRP A 129 3.15 -7.92 5.93
N LEU A 130 2.80 -8.86 5.03
CA LEU A 130 1.40 -9.18 4.73
C LEU A 130 0.69 -9.80 5.94
N ASN A 131 1.37 -10.69 6.65
CA ASN A 131 0.87 -11.30 7.88
C ASN A 131 0.68 -10.26 8.98
N ASP A 132 1.66 -9.38 9.20
CA ASP A 132 1.59 -8.31 10.20
C ASP A 132 0.45 -7.33 9.88
N TYR A 133 0.29 -6.95 8.62
CA TYR A 133 -0.80 -6.07 8.20
C TYR A 133 -2.18 -6.70 8.51
N ASN A 134 -2.40 -7.95 8.13
CA ASN A 134 -3.66 -8.64 8.40
C ASN A 134 -3.88 -8.88 9.91
N ALA A 135 -2.83 -9.12 10.68
CA ALA A 135 -2.90 -9.22 12.14
C ALA A 135 -3.34 -7.88 12.79
N ILE A 136 -2.79 -6.76 12.32
CA ILE A 136 -3.21 -5.42 12.77
C ILE A 136 -4.67 -5.14 12.39
N CYS A 137 -5.11 -5.55 11.18
CA CYS A 137 -6.52 -5.46 10.81
C CYS A 137 -7.42 -6.22 11.79
N TYR A 138 -7.02 -7.44 12.15
CA TYR A 138 -7.76 -8.23 13.13
C TYR A 138 -7.82 -7.53 14.50
N GLU A 139 -6.67 -7.08 15.00
CA GLU A 139 -6.58 -6.40 16.31
C GLU A 139 -7.49 -5.17 16.38
N LYS A 140 -7.52 -4.37 15.30
CA LYS A 140 -8.30 -3.13 15.25
C LYS A 140 -9.80 -3.38 15.07
N LEU A 141 -10.18 -4.39 14.32
CA LEU A 141 -11.58 -4.60 13.93
C LEU A 141 -12.32 -5.59 14.83
N ALA A 142 -11.63 -6.61 15.35
CA ALA A 142 -12.27 -7.66 16.16
C ALA A 142 -13.07 -7.13 17.36
N PRO A 143 -12.64 -6.08 18.08
CA PRO A 143 -13.42 -5.54 19.20
C PRO A 143 -14.78 -4.92 18.81
N HIS A 144 -15.00 -4.70 17.51
CA HIS A 144 -16.21 -4.06 16.98
C HIS A 144 -17.13 -5.04 16.24
N LEU A 145 -16.79 -6.32 16.21
CA LEU A 145 -17.51 -7.35 15.46
C LEU A 145 -17.93 -8.49 16.38
N GLU A 146 -19.05 -9.13 16.03
CA GLU A 146 -19.62 -10.24 16.78
C GLU A 146 -19.92 -11.42 15.84
N ASP A 147 -20.10 -12.60 16.42
CA ASP A 147 -20.61 -13.81 15.78
C ASP A 147 -20.02 -14.13 14.40
N GLU A 148 -20.81 -14.03 13.35
CA GLU A 148 -20.45 -14.41 11.99
C GLU A 148 -19.39 -13.48 11.41
N ASP A 149 -19.51 -12.18 11.66
CA ASP A 149 -18.56 -11.17 11.16
C ASP A 149 -17.19 -11.36 11.80
N LEU A 150 -17.12 -11.63 13.10
CA LEU A 150 -15.88 -11.93 13.80
C LEU A 150 -15.26 -13.23 13.28
N ARG A 151 -16.04 -14.27 13.03
CA ARG A 151 -15.54 -15.52 12.42
C ARG A 151 -15.00 -15.29 11.02
N TYR A 152 -15.69 -14.48 10.22
CA TYR A 152 -15.25 -14.10 8.88
C TYR A 152 -13.91 -13.36 8.94
N LEU A 153 -13.81 -12.31 9.77
CA LEU A 153 -12.58 -11.55 9.97
C LEU A 153 -11.42 -12.46 10.39
N SER A 154 -11.64 -13.31 11.40
CA SER A 154 -10.64 -14.27 11.88
C SER A 154 -10.12 -15.18 10.76
N ALA A 155 -11.01 -15.66 9.90
CA ALA A 155 -10.63 -16.50 8.77
C ALA A 155 -9.81 -15.74 7.71
N ARG A 156 -10.09 -14.43 7.51
CA ARG A 156 -9.36 -13.58 6.54
C ARG A 156 -7.99 -13.13 7.03
N CYS A 157 -7.81 -13.04 8.34
CA CYS A 157 -6.56 -12.58 8.96
C CYS A 157 -5.62 -13.72 9.37
N LYS A 158 -5.92 -14.97 9.01
CA LYS A 158 -5.00 -16.08 9.28
C LYS A 158 -3.67 -15.84 8.58
N PRO A 159 -2.53 -16.05 9.29
CA PRO A 159 -1.23 -15.92 8.66
C PRO A 159 -1.06 -16.92 7.52
N LEU A 160 -0.36 -16.49 6.49
CA LEU A 160 0.13 -17.34 5.43
C LEU A 160 1.43 -18.02 5.88
N GLU A 161 1.56 -19.28 5.54
CA GLU A 161 2.77 -20.08 5.77
C GLU A 161 3.23 -20.70 4.47
N ARG A 162 4.52 -20.89 4.31
CA ARG A 162 5.04 -21.72 3.21
C ARG A 162 4.89 -23.17 3.59
N GLU A 163 4.42 -23.99 2.63
CA GLU A 163 4.46 -25.43 2.83
C GLU A 163 5.92 -25.86 2.97
N THR A 164 6.26 -26.49 4.10
CA THR A 164 7.53 -27.20 4.27
C THR A 164 7.58 -28.32 3.23
N ARG A 165 8.34 -28.15 2.18
CA ARG A 165 8.66 -29.27 1.27
C ARG A 165 9.60 -30.20 2.02
N GLU A 166 9.07 -31.36 2.43
CA GLU A 166 9.87 -32.49 2.89
C GLU A 166 10.73 -33.06 1.75
#